data_afc2a96383e0dff5fbf03403bf425822
#
_entry.id   afc2a96383e0dff5fbf03403bf425822
#
_cell.length_a   1.000
_cell.length_b   1.000
_cell.length_c   1.000
_cell.angle_alpha   90.00
_cell.angle_beta   90.00
_cell.angle_gamma   90.00
#
_symmetry.space_group_name_H-M   'P 1'
#
loop_
_entity.id
_entity.type
_entity.pdbx_description
1 polymer ?
#
loop_
_entity_poly.entity_id
_entity_poly.type
_entity_poly.pdbx_seq_one_letter_code
_entity_poly.pdbx_strand_id
1 'polypeptide(L)'
;MSFIEWITRRHGFRSLEDSFAINREAMFVGLQRAIATQQESCDEIWLVAHFFDTFVALQEFLASAGIDYQIVDQPIHEIHSSGDGTRQGSVRLVLATLIADGLPTSPTKKISGGTRRHSAAIIVCERHPHHVHDKRLYEAAKQVDAFVTFGYMLSLDDPVVKQIISPIVLQVLEQLGLNESEMIASHYLSRLLERRLKQEGCKYTGDREAESAAQWIERNRRRPTCEN
;
A
#
# COMPACT_ATOMS: atom_id res chain seq x y z
N MET A 1 0.52 16.77 24.85
CA MET A 1 1.38 16.52 23.67
C MET A 1 2.61 15.78 24.16
N SER A 2 2.74 14.50 23.81
CA SER A 2 3.82 13.61 24.30
C SER A 2 5.15 13.96 23.61
N PHE A 3 6.29 13.76 24.30
CA PHE A 3 7.63 13.89 23.75
C PHE A 3 7.85 12.98 22.52
N ILE A 4 7.15 11.83 22.49
CA ILE A 4 7.15 10.89 21.37
C ILE A 4 6.42 11.48 20.15
N GLU A 5 5.31 12.19 20.32
CA GLU A 5 4.63 12.92 19.22
C GLU A 5 5.50 14.05 18.65
N TRP A 6 6.35 14.68 19.48
CA TRP A 6 7.27 15.71 19.04
C TRP A 6 8.44 15.14 18.22
N ILE A 7 8.95 13.93 18.57
CA ILE A 7 10.02 13.24 17.81
C ILE A 7 9.48 12.71 16.48
N THR A 8 8.27 12.12 16.46
CA THR A 8 7.66 11.63 15.21
C THR A 8 7.30 12.75 14.25
N ARG A 9 6.95 13.94 14.76
CA ARG A 9 6.77 15.15 13.92
C ARG A 9 8.06 15.60 13.21
N ARG A 10 9.25 15.29 13.74
CA ARG A 10 10.53 15.68 13.12
C ARG A 10 10.86 14.88 11.86
N HIS A 11 10.37 13.65 11.74
CA HIS A 11 10.68 12.76 10.63
C HIS A 11 9.57 12.68 9.56
N GLY A 12 8.46 13.40 9.73
CA GLY A 12 7.45 13.54 8.66
C GLY A 12 6.75 12.24 8.23
N PHE A 13 6.85 11.13 8.99
CA PHE A 13 6.22 9.86 8.65
C PHE A 13 5.03 9.56 9.56
N ARG A 14 3.89 9.22 8.96
CA ARG A 14 2.67 8.82 9.66
C ARG A 14 2.15 7.51 9.07
N SER A 15 2.13 6.45 9.87
CA SER A 15 1.41 5.22 9.51
C SER A 15 -0.06 5.34 9.88
N LEU A 16 -0.92 4.99 8.96
CA LEU A 16 -2.36 4.86 9.18
C LEU A 16 -2.70 3.41 9.56
N GLU A 17 -3.87 3.21 10.13
CA GLU A 17 -4.46 1.88 10.29
C GLU A 17 -4.86 1.33 8.92
N ASP A 18 -4.75 0.01 8.75
CA ASP A 18 -5.22 -0.65 7.54
C ASP A 18 -6.75 -0.47 7.43
N SER A 19 -7.19 -0.16 6.24
CA SER A 19 -8.62 -0.05 5.90
C SER A 19 -9.05 -1.28 5.12
N PHE A 20 -10.18 -1.86 5.49
CA PHE A 20 -10.69 -3.11 4.91
C PHE A 20 -12.03 -2.86 4.24
N ALA A 21 -12.20 -3.36 3.02
CA ALA A 21 -13.45 -3.44 2.28
C ALA A 21 -13.91 -4.89 2.16
N ILE A 22 -15.20 -5.12 2.04
CA ILE A 22 -15.76 -6.47 1.94
C ILE A 22 -15.31 -7.20 0.66
N ASN A 23 -15.16 -6.46 -0.42
CA ASN A 23 -14.72 -6.96 -1.73
C ASN A 23 -13.87 -5.91 -2.45
N ARG A 24 -13.34 -6.27 -3.62
CA ARG A 24 -12.45 -5.40 -4.42
C ARG A 24 -13.19 -4.18 -4.97
N GLU A 25 -14.45 -4.30 -5.34
CA GLU A 25 -15.26 -3.20 -5.85
C GLU A 25 -15.46 -2.13 -4.76
N ALA A 26 -15.81 -2.54 -3.55
CA ALA A 26 -15.92 -1.65 -2.40
C ALA A 26 -14.57 -1.00 -2.05
N MET A 27 -13.47 -1.74 -2.17
CA MET A 27 -12.13 -1.20 -1.99
C MET A 27 -11.85 -0.08 -3.01
N PHE A 28 -12.20 -0.26 -4.28
CA PHE A 28 -12.02 0.77 -5.30
C PHE A 28 -12.86 2.02 -5.05
N VAL A 29 -14.10 1.87 -4.59
CA VAL A 29 -14.94 3.02 -4.16
C VAL A 29 -14.28 3.77 -3.00
N GLY A 30 -13.76 3.05 -2.01
CA GLY A 30 -13.02 3.64 -0.90
C GLY A 30 -11.72 4.32 -1.36
N LEU A 31 -10.99 3.69 -2.28
CA LEU A 31 -9.76 4.22 -2.86
C LEU A 31 -10.01 5.53 -3.62
N GLN A 32 -11.08 5.61 -4.41
CA GLN A 32 -11.45 6.85 -5.11
C GLN A 32 -11.66 8.01 -4.14
N ARG A 33 -12.36 7.76 -3.03
CA ARG A 33 -12.59 8.77 -1.97
C ARG A 33 -11.26 9.15 -1.29
N ALA A 34 -10.42 8.17 -1.01
CA ALA A 34 -9.11 8.42 -0.40
C ALA A 34 -8.21 9.26 -1.32
N ILE A 35 -8.17 8.94 -2.63
CA ILE A 35 -7.43 9.72 -3.62
C ILE A 35 -7.94 11.18 -3.63
N ALA A 36 -9.25 11.39 -3.75
CA ALA A 36 -9.84 12.73 -3.76
C ALA A 36 -9.46 13.54 -2.51
N THR A 37 -9.54 12.91 -1.32
CA THR A 37 -9.12 13.54 -0.06
C THR A 37 -7.64 13.87 -0.01
N GLN A 38 -6.78 12.96 -0.50
CA GLN A 38 -5.33 13.17 -0.49
C GLN A 38 -4.89 14.18 -1.55
N GLN A 39 -5.59 14.30 -2.67
CA GLN A 39 -5.31 15.32 -3.70
C GLN A 39 -5.39 16.75 -3.17
N GLU A 40 -6.21 16.99 -2.14
CA GLU A 40 -6.33 18.29 -1.50
C GLU A 40 -5.16 18.60 -0.54
N SER A 41 -4.52 17.57 0.02
CA SER A 41 -3.58 17.69 1.13
C SER A 41 -2.13 17.29 0.80
N CYS A 42 -1.93 16.45 -0.21
CA CYS A 42 -0.63 15.93 -0.60
C CYS A 42 -0.19 16.46 -1.97
N ASP A 43 1.12 16.52 -2.17
CA ASP A 43 1.71 16.85 -3.47
C ASP A 43 1.70 15.63 -4.40
N GLU A 44 1.90 14.43 -3.85
CA GLU A 44 1.90 13.18 -4.61
C GLU A 44 1.12 12.08 -3.87
N ILE A 45 0.49 11.20 -4.65
CA ILE A 45 -0.20 10.00 -4.18
C ILE A 45 0.38 8.80 -4.91
N TRP A 46 0.96 7.85 -4.15
CA TRP A 46 1.54 6.64 -4.67
C TRP A 46 0.63 5.47 -4.40
N LEU A 47 0.07 4.88 -5.48
CA LEU A 47 -0.68 3.63 -5.40
C LEU A 47 0.29 2.49 -5.66
N VAL A 48 0.42 1.59 -4.70
CA VAL A 48 1.42 0.52 -4.72
C VAL A 48 0.74 -0.83 -4.81
N ALA A 49 1.13 -1.63 -5.79
CA ALA A 49 0.78 -3.03 -5.91
C ALA A 49 2.02 -3.93 -5.72
N HIS A 50 1.85 -5.07 -5.06
CA HIS A 50 2.92 -6.08 -4.97
C HIS A 50 2.96 -6.97 -6.20
N PHE A 51 1.80 -7.20 -6.84
CA PHE A 51 1.66 -8.11 -7.97
C PHE A 51 1.10 -7.41 -9.20
N PHE A 52 1.45 -7.97 -10.36
CA PHE A 52 1.07 -7.40 -11.65
C PHE A 52 -0.44 -7.44 -11.89
N ASP A 53 -1.15 -8.48 -11.43
CA ASP A 53 -2.62 -8.56 -11.56
C ASP A 53 -3.33 -7.44 -10.79
N THR A 54 -2.87 -7.11 -9.58
CA THR A 54 -3.39 -5.97 -8.83
C THR A 54 -3.00 -4.64 -9.46
N PHE A 55 -1.78 -4.55 -10.01
CA PHE A 55 -1.35 -3.36 -10.76
C PHE A 55 -2.26 -3.08 -11.96
N VAL A 56 -2.57 -4.10 -12.77
CA VAL A 56 -3.48 -3.98 -13.93
C VAL A 56 -4.89 -3.60 -13.47
N ALA A 57 -5.41 -4.23 -12.41
CA ALA A 57 -6.73 -3.91 -11.88
C ALA A 57 -6.81 -2.46 -11.37
N LEU A 58 -5.75 -1.94 -10.75
CA LEU A 58 -5.66 -0.53 -10.35
C LEU A 58 -5.61 0.39 -11.57
N GLN A 59 -4.90 0.01 -12.62
CA GLN A 59 -4.82 0.77 -13.86
C GLN A 59 -6.21 0.89 -14.53
N GLU A 60 -6.94 -0.23 -14.65
CA GLU A 60 -8.30 -0.25 -15.19
C GLU A 60 -9.26 0.59 -14.34
N PHE A 61 -9.15 0.48 -13.01
CA PHE A 61 -9.94 1.29 -12.09
C PHE A 61 -9.67 2.79 -12.28
N LEU A 62 -8.42 3.24 -12.28
CA LEU A 62 -8.06 4.64 -12.44
C LEU A 62 -8.56 5.21 -13.77
N ALA A 63 -8.40 4.44 -14.86
CA ALA A 63 -8.89 4.82 -16.18
C ALA A 63 -10.43 4.94 -16.20
N SER A 64 -11.15 3.98 -15.60
CA SER A 64 -12.63 3.99 -15.54
C SER A 64 -13.17 5.10 -14.66
N ALA A 65 -12.46 5.47 -13.60
CA ALA A 65 -12.81 6.56 -12.69
C ALA A 65 -12.44 7.94 -13.26
N GLY A 66 -11.77 8.04 -14.40
CA GLY A 66 -11.30 9.28 -15.00
C GLY A 66 -10.23 10.00 -14.17
N ILE A 67 -9.44 9.24 -13.42
CA ILE A 67 -8.36 9.77 -12.59
C ILE A 67 -7.08 9.77 -13.42
N ASP A 68 -6.49 10.96 -13.63
CA ASP A 68 -5.18 11.10 -14.29
C ASP A 68 -4.09 10.47 -13.41
N TYR A 69 -3.27 9.61 -13.98
CA TYR A 69 -2.17 8.95 -13.28
C TYR A 69 -0.94 8.77 -14.17
N GLN A 70 0.20 8.56 -13.53
CA GLN A 70 1.46 8.21 -14.19
C GLN A 70 1.92 6.83 -13.73
N ILE A 71 2.32 5.99 -14.68
CA ILE A 71 2.95 4.72 -14.39
C ILE A 71 4.43 4.96 -14.14
N VAL A 72 4.94 4.36 -13.06
CA VAL A 72 6.37 4.33 -12.75
C VAL A 72 6.87 2.94 -13.09
N ASP A 73 7.64 2.82 -14.17
CA ASP A 73 8.17 1.58 -14.74
C ASP A 73 9.69 1.43 -14.61
N GLN A 74 10.37 2.45 -14.06
CA GLN A 74 11.82 2.46 -13.87
C GLN A 74 12.18 2.55 -12.39
N PRO A 75 13.33 1.98 -11.99
CA PRO A 75 13.86 2.18 -10.64
C PRO A 75 13.99 3.67 -10.33
N ILE A 76 13.52 4.02 -9.20
CA ILE A 76 13.14 5.37 -8.80
C ILE A 76 14.32 6.35 -8.65
N HIS A 77 15.59 5.89 -8.57
CA HIS A 77 16.75 6.79 -8.50
C HIS A 77 17.01 7.61 -9.77
N GLU A 78 16.30 7.37 -10.87
CA GLU A 78 16.49 8.08 -12.14
C GLU A 78 15.34 8.99 -12.55
N ILE A 79 14.29 9.13 -11.73
CA ILE A 79 13.24 10.11 -12.02
C ILE A 79 13.81 11.49 -11.74
N HIS A 80 14.57 11.99 -12.68
CA HIS A 80 14.81 13.42 -12.77
C HIS A 80 13.44 14.08 -12.89
N SER A 81 13.11 14.94 -11.95
CA SER A 81 12.01 15.88 -12.08
C SER A 81 12.27 16.67 -13.37
N SER A 82 11.78 16.15 -14.50
CA SER A 82 11.57 16.99 -15.67
C SER A 82 10.75 18.17 -15.15
N GLY A 83 11.32 19.36 -15.28
CA GLY A 83 10.93 20.62 -14.63
C GLY A 83 9.50 21.11 -14.87
N ASP A 84 8.60 20.22 -15.18
CA ASP A 84 7.18 20.47 -15.28
C ASP A 84 6.59 20.33 -13.86
N GLY A 85 6.15 21.47 -13.33
CA GLY A 85 5.69 21.58 -11.94
C GLY A 85 4.71 20.47 -11.61
N THR A 86 5.12 19.56 -10.70
CA THR A 86 4.22 18.53 -10.15
C THR A 86 2.93 19.22 -9.73
N ARG A 87 1.84 18.88 -10.42
CA ARG A 87 0.51 19.33 -10.02
C ARG A 87 0.27 18.77 -8.61
N GLN A 88 -0.24 19.60 -7.71
CA GLN A 88 -0.67 19.15 -6.40
C GLN A 88 -1.63 17.95 -6.58
N GLY A 89 -1.41 16.87 -5.83
CA GLY A 89 -2.24 15.68 -5.86
C GLY A 89 -2.01 14.76 -7.07
N SER A 90 -0.82 14.78 -7.68
CA SER A 90 -0.50 13.85 -8.78
C SER A 90 -0.54 12.39 -8.31
N VAL A 91 -1.25 11.53 -9.07
CA VAL A 91 -1.37 10.10 -8.77
C VAL A 91 -0.30 9.32 -9.55
N ARG A 92 0.42 8.45 -8.86
CA ARG A 92 1.41 7.55 -9.46
C ARG A 92 1.08 6.10 -9.13
N LEU A 93 1.14 5.24 -10.13
CA LEU A 93 0.94 3.80 -9.99
C LEU A 93 2.28 3.10 -10.14
N VAL A 94 2.63 2.24 -9.17
CA VAL A 94 3.95 1.62 -9.08
C VAL A 94 3.89 0.20 -8.52
N LEU A 95 4.78 -0.69 -9.00
CA LEU A 95 5.01 -1.98 -8.37
C LEU A 95 5.95 -1.83 -7.16
N ALA A 96 5.65 -2.54 -6.08
CA ALA A 96 6.42 -2.50 -4.83
C ALA A 96 7.91 -2.86 -5.02
N THR A 97 8.24 -3.71 -5.99
CA THR A 97 9.61 -4.08 -6.35
C THR A 97 10.46 -2.90 -6.82
N LEU A 98 9.82 -1.88 -7.44
CA LEU A 98 10.52 -0.68 -7.90
C LEU A 98 10.81 0.32 -6.78
N ILE A 99 10.20 0.13 -5.60
CA ILE A 99 10.39 0.98 -4.42
C ILE A 99 11.51 0.44 -3.50
N ALA A 100 11.97 -0.79 -3.72
CA ALA A 100 12.89 -1.50 -2.82
C ALA A 100 14.21 -0.74 -2.56
N ASP A 101 14.65 0.10 -3.50
CA ASP A 101 15.88 0.89 -3.42
C ASP A 101 15.65 2.35 -2.94
N GLY A 102 14.47 2.65 -2.48
CA GLY A 102 14.07 3.98 -1.98
C GLY A 102 13.15 4.72 -2.94
N LEU A 103 12.16 5.44 -2.39
CA LEU A 103 11.30 6.32 -3.17
C LEU A 103 12.09 7.57 -3.60
N PRO A 104 11.84 8.11 -4.82
CA PRO A 104 12.52 9.32 -5.25
C PRO A 104 12.16 10.45 -4.31
N THR A 105 13.16 11.03 -3.72
CA THR A 105 13.01 12.32 -3.09
C THR A 105 12.98 13.35 -4.21
N SER A 106 11.82 13.93 -4.49
CA SER A 106 11.78 15.14 -5.30
C SER A 106 12.66 16.19 -4.62
N PRO A 107 13.64 16.79 -5.32
CA PRO A 107 14.48 17.79 -4.72
C PRO A 107 13.59 18.87 -4.12
N THR A 108 13.79 19.17 -2.84
CA THR A 108 13.08 20.24 -2.14
C THR A 108 13.10 21.48 -3.03
N LYS A 109 11.99 21.85 -3.63
CA LYS A 109 11.84 23.11 -4.33
C LYS A 109 12.15 24.18 -3.30
N LYS A 110 13.33 24.82 -3.38
CA LYS A 110 13.60 26.05 -2.68
C LYS A 110 12.67 27.10 -3.26
N ILE A 111 11.46 27.18 -2.75
CA ILE A 111 10.56 28.29 -3.00
C ILE A 111 11.16 29.43 -2.22
N SER A 112 11.57 30.50 -2.92
CA SER A 112 12.03 31.74 -2.31
C SER A 112 10.91 32.26 -1.39
N GLY A 113 11.05 32.07 -0.08
CA GLY A 113 10.05 32.53 0.90
C GLY A 113 9.62 31.54 1.96
N GLY A 114 9.99 30.25 1.88
CA GLY A 114 9.66 29.26 2.89
C GLY A 114 9.80 27.85 2.32
N THR A 115 10.54 27.00 3.01
CA THR A 115 10.71 25.58 2.65
C THR A 115 9.43 24.83 2.98
N ARG A 116 8.45 24.80 2.07
CA ARG A 116 7.34 23.84 2.18
C ARG A 116 7.93 22.45 1.90
N ARG A 117 7.90 21.58 2.90
CA ARG A 117 8.28 20.18 2.72
C ARG A 117 7.30 19.51 1.77
N HIS A 118 7.83 18.72 0.86
CA HIS A 118 7.04 17.87 -0.02
C HIS A 118 6.21 16.87 0.82
N SER A 119 4.97 16.60 0.40
CA SER A 119 4.06 15.69 1.09
C SER A 119 3.61 14.58 0.13
N ALA A 120 3.63 13.34 0.59
CA ALA A 120 3.23 12.19 -0.19
C ALA A 120 2.30 11.26 0.60
N ALA A 121 1.31 10.71 -0.07
CA ALA A 121 0.50 9.61 0.45
C ALA A 121 0.90 8.32 -0.27
N ILE A 122 1.25 7.27 0.48
CA ILE A 122 1.56 5.95 -0.04
C ILE A 122 0.43 5.01 0.38
N ILE A 123 -0.35 4.56 -0.58
CA ILE A 123 -1.48 3.66 -0.40
C ILE A 123 -1.13 2.31 -1.03
N VAL A 124 -0.98 1.28 -0.21
CA VAL A 124 -0.70 -0.08 -0.67
C VAL A 124 -2.00 -0.84 -0.78
N CYS A 125 -2.30 -1.39 -1.97
CA CYS A 125 -3.62 -1.95 -2.27
C CYS A 125 -3.74 -3.46 -2.05
N GLU A 126 -2.69 -4.10 -1.57
CA GLU A 126 -2.67 -5.52 -1.19
C GLU A 126 -1.57 -5.82 -0.20
N ARG A 127 -1.58 -7.00 0.43
CA ARG A 127 -0.50 -7.52 1.25
C ARG A 127 0.32 -8.56 0.48
N HIS A 128 1.62 -8.56 0.72
CA HIS A 128 2.45 -9.64 0.20
C HIS A 128 2.35 -10.87 1.13
N PRO A 129 2.23 -12.11 0.60
CA PRO A 129 2.16 -13.33 1.43
C PRO A 129 3.35 -13.50 2.36
N HIS A 130 4.53 -13.04 1.96
CA HIS A 130 5.74 -13.01 2.76
C HIS A 130 5.95 -11.61 3.35
N HIS A 131 5.72 -11.46 4.65
CA HIS A 131 5.74 -10.18 5.37
C HIS A 131 7.02 -9.35 5.23
N VAL A 132 8.13 -9.95 4.80
CA VAL A 132 9.41 -9.25 4.57
C VAL A 132 9.29 -8.20 3.46
N HIS A 133 8.46 -8.45 2.43
CA HIS A 133 8.25 -7.48 1.36
C HIS A 133 7.48 -6.25 1.84
N ASP A 134 6.41 -6.46 2.62
CA ASP A 134 5.68 -5.37 3.28
C ASP A 134 6.60 -4.55 4.19
N LYS A 135 7.47 -5.24 4.95
CA LYS A 135 8.44 -4.57 5.82
C LYS A 135 9.44 -3.75 5.04
N ARG A 136 9.98 -4.27 3.92
CA ARG A 136 10.91 -3.53 3.06
C ARG A 136 10.26 -2.26 2.50
N LEU A 137 9.04 -2.39 2.00
CA LEU A 137 8.26 -1.26 1.50
C LEU A 137 8.03 -0.21 2.60
N TYR A 138 7.65 -0.62 3.79
CA TYR A 138 7.43 0.26 4.94
C TYR A 138 8.72 0.99 5.37
N GLU A 139 9.85 0.29 5.43
CA GLU A 139 11.13 0.92 5.77
C GLU A 139 11.63 1.85 4.65
N ALA A 140 11.41 1.52 3.39
CA ALA A 140 11.69 2.42 2.28
C ALA A 140 10.86 3.71 2.37
N ALA A 141 9.56 3.58 2.66
CA ALA A 141 8.67 4.74 2.83
C ALA A 141 9.12 5.69 3.96
N LYS A 142 9.72 5.16 5.04
CA LYS A 142 10.26 5.97 6.14
C LYS A 142 11.50 6.77 5.77
N GLN A 143 12.24 6.32 4.75
CA GLN A 143 13.49 6.97 4.33
C GLN A 143 13.24 8.14 3.37
N VAL A 144 12.01 8.30 2.91
CA VAL A 144 11.63 9.40 2.02
C VAL A 144 11.81 10.75 2.73
N ASP A 145 12.54 11.67 2.10
CA ASP A 145 12.71 13.04 2.63
C ASP A 145 11.48 13.92 2.31
N ALA A 146 10.32 13.45 2.77
CA ALA A 146 9.04 14.13 2.61
C ALA A 146 8.16 13.90 3.85
N PHE A 147 7.05 14.59 3.94
CA PHE A 147 6.00 14.26 4.89
C PHE A 147 5.16 13.12 4.31
N VAL A 148 5.39 11.88 4.79
CA VAL A 148 4.74 10.69 4.22
C VAL A 148 3.61 10.21 5.11
N THR A 149 2.43 10.01 4.49
CA THR A 149 1.33 9.23 5.06
C THR A 149 1.33 7.84 4.40
N PHE A 150 1.44 6.78 5.19
CA PHE A 150 1.52 5.40 4.70
C PHE A 150 0.36 4.57 5.24
N GLY A 151 -0.32 3.81 4.40
CA GLY A 151 -1.41 2.93 4.82
C GLY A 151 -1.75 1.85 3.79
N TYR A 152 -2.47 0.83 4.26
CA TYR A 152 -3.00 -0.23 3.40
C TYR A 152 -4.50 -0.04 3.20
N MET A 153 -4.96 -0.25 1.97
CA MET A 153 -6.37 -0.39 1.62
C MET A 153 -6.58 -1.78 1.03
N LEU A 154 -7.25 -2.64 1.78
CA LEU A 154 -7.30 -4.07 1.53
C LEU A 154 -8.72 -4.53 1.24
N SER A 155 -8.85 -5.48 0.33
CA SER A 155 -10.09 -6.23 0.15
C SER A 155 -10.06 -7.49 1.01
N LEU A 156 -11.18 -7.83 1.65
CA LEU A 156 -11.36 -9.11 2.32
C LEU A 156 -11.40 -10.29 1.32
N ASP A 157 -11.59 -9.98 0.04
CA ASP A 157 -11.50 -10.93 -1.08
C ASP A 157 -10.07 -11.25 -1.50
N ASP A 158 -9.10 -10.45 -1.07
CA ASP A 158 -7.69 -10.67 -1.39
C ASP A 158 -7.25 -12.08 -0.95
N PRO A 159 -6.54 -12.85 -1.79
CA PRO A 159 -6.10 -14.21 -1.48
C PRO A 159 -5.31 -14.32 -0.19
N VAL A 160 -4.47 -13.32 0.11
CA VAL A 160 -3.66 -13.27 1.33
C VAL A 160 -4.55 -13.03 2.54
N VAL A 161 -5.48 -12.10 2.44
CA VAL A 161 -6.42 -11.75 3.51
C VAL A 161 -7.36 -12.91 3.80
N LYS A 162 -7.95 -13.53 2.75
CA LYS A 162 -8.82 -14.72 2.88
C LYS A 162 -8.14 -15.90 3.56
N GLN A 163 -6.86 -16.10 3.29
CA GLN A 163 -6.10 -17.20 3.92
C GLN A 163 -5.92 -16.99 5.43
N ILE A 164 -5.93 -15.75 5.88
CA ILE A 164 -5.58 -15.36 7.25
C ILE A 164 -6.82 -15.09 8.11
N ILE A 165 -7.79 -14.39 7.53
CA ILE A 165 -9.02 -14.01 8.23
C ILE A 165 -10.00 -15.18 8.16
N SER A 166 -10.42 -15.64 9.34
CA SER A 166 -11.37 -16.78 9.40
C SER A 166 -12.74 -16.37 8.83
N PRO A 167 -13.49 -17.33 8.23
CA PRO A 167 -14.85 -17.09 7.75
C PRO A 167 -15.79 -16.52 8.81
N ILE A 168 -15.56 -16.86 10.08
CA ILE A 168 -16.37 -16.36 11.21
C ILE A 168 -16.18 -14.83 11.35
N VAL A 169 -14.94 -14.34 11.21
CA VAL A 169 -14.68 -12.90 11.29
C VAL A 169 -15.37 -12.18 10.12
N LEU A 170 -15.35 -12.76 8.93
CA LEU A 170 -16.05 -12.20 7.77
C LEU A 170 -17.57 -12.10 8.03
N GLN A 171 -18.20 -13.17 8.54
CA GLN A 171 -19.62 -13.17 8.90
C GLN A 171 -19.95 -12.10 9.96
N VAL A 172 -19.09 -11.92 10.96
CA VAL A 172 -19.29 -10.89 12.00
C VAL A 172 -19.21 -9.49 11.38
N LEU A 173 -18.28 -9.25 10.47
CA LEU A 173 -18.17 -7.95 9.79
C LEU A 173 -19.40 -7.67 8.91
N GLU A 174 -19.91 -8.67 8.19
CA GLU A 174 -21.15 -8.57 7.42
C GLU A 174 -22.36 -8.27 8.33
N GLN A 175 -22.46 -8.98 9.47
CA GLN A 175 -23.54 -8.75 10.45
C GLN A 175 -23.45 -7.38 11.12
N LEU A 176 -22.25 -6.82 11.28
CA LEU A 176 -22.05 -5.46 11.79
C LEU A 176 -22.39 -4.37 10.77
N GLY A 177 -22.85 -4.77 9.56
CA GLY A 177 -23.32 -3.84 8.56
C GLY A 177 -22.21 -3.23 7.72
N LEU A 178 -21.10 -3.96 7.53
CA LEU A 178 -20.11 -3.60 6.53
C LEU A 178 -20.79 -3.65 5.17
N ASN A 179 -21.17 -2.50 4.66
CA ASN A 179 -21.85 -2.38 3.38
C ASN A 179 -20.84 -2.48 2.22
N GLU A 180 -21.35 -2.88 1.05
CA GLU A 180 -20.55 -3.01 -0.20
C GLU A 180 -19.88 -1.70 -0.65
N SER A 181 -20.13 -0.58 0.01
CA SER A 181 -19.53 0.73 -0.32
C SER A 181 -18.68 1.33 0.80
N GLU A 182 -18.51 0.61 1.91
CA GLU A 182 -17.82 1.13 3.09
C GLU A 182 -16.47 0.45 3.33
N MET A 183 -15.52 1.23 3.85
CA MET A 183 -14.26 0.72 4.36
C MET A 183 -14.21 0.91 5.87
N ILE A 184 -13.69 -0.09 6.56
CA ILE A 184 -13.47 -0.04 8.01
C ILE A 184 -11.97 0.05 8.29
N ALA A 185 -11.55 1.09 8.99
CA ALA A 185 -10.23 1.12 9.62
C ALA A 185 -10.30 0.29 10.91
N SER A 186 -9.46 -0.72 11.03
CA SER A 186 -9.48 -1.63 12.18
C SER A 186 -8.10 -2.01 12.65
N HIS A 187 -7.70 -1.45 13.78
CA HIS A 187 -6.45 -1.80 14.44
C HIS A 187 -6.37 -3.28 14.84
N TYR A 188 -7.51 -3.87 15.21
CA TYR A 188 -7.57 -5.29 15.55
C TYR A 188 -7.27 -6.18 14.36
N LEU A 189 -7.93 -5.91 13.21
CA LEU A 189 -7.69 -6.67 11.98
C LEU A 189 -6.26 -6.48 11.46
N SER A 190 -5.74 -5.25 11.50
CA SER A 190 -4.34 -4.96 11.12
C SER A 190 -3.35 -5.78 11.92
N ARG A 191 -3.50 -5.81 13.26
CA ARG A 191 -2.63 -6.61 14.14
C ARG A 191 -2.78 -8.12 13.94
N LEU A 192 -4.01 -8.58 13.74
CA LEU A 192 -4.28 -9.99 13.46
C LEU A 192 -3.58 -10.41 12.16
N LEU A 193 -3.76 -9.62 11.10
CA LEU A 193 -3.18 -9.85 9.79
C LEU A 193 -1.65 -9.86 9.87
N GLU A 194 -1.05 -8.86 10.50
CA GLU A 194 0.41 -8.76 10.67
C GLU A 194 0.99 -9.96 11.43
N ARG A 195 0.36 -10.35 12.55
CA ARG A 195 0.80 -11.52 13.33
C ARG A 195 0.73 -12.80 12.51
N ARG A 196 -0.37 -12.99 11.77
CA ARG A 196 -0.58 -14.19 10.97
C ARG A 196 0.35 -14.23 9.77
N LEU A 197 0.59 -13.11 9.08
CA LEU A 197 1.57 -13.03 7.99
C LEU A 197 2.97 -13.42 8.45
N LYS A 198 3.39 -12.99 9.64
CA LYS A 198 4.67 -13.42 10.23
C LYS A 198 4.72 -14.93 10.48
N GLN A 199 3.61 -15.53 10.95
CA GLN A 199 3.51 -16.97 11.17
C GLN A 199 3.47 -17.75 9.85
N GLU A 200 2.66 -17.30 8.89
CA GLU A 200 2.54 -17.94 7.58
C GLU A 200 3.84 -17.82 6.77
N GLY A 201 4.58 -16.72 6.93
CA GLY A 201 5.86 -16.51 6.26
C GLY A 201 6.87 -17.61 6.49
N CYS A 202 6.82 -18.30 7.63
CA CYS A 202 7.67 -19.46 7.92
C CYS A 202 7.35 -20.71 7.06
N LYS A 203 6.17 -20.73 6.42
CA LYS A 203 5.74 -21.85 5.57
C LYS A 203 6.24 -21.75 4.13
N TYR A 204 6.84 -20.63 3.79
CA TYR A 204 7.40 -20.40 2.46
C TYR A 204 8.91 -20.63 2.47
N THR A 205 9.43 -21.30 1.44
CA THR A 205 10.86 -21.67 1.33
C THR A 205 11.56 -20.97 0.18
N GLY A 206 10.84 -20.19 -0.59
CA GLY A 206 11.36 -19.47 -1.75
C GLY A 206 10.77 -18.08 -1.84
N ASP A 207 11.24 -17.37 -2.83
CA ASP A 207 10.74 -16.04 -3.20
C ASP A 207 10.69 -15.94 -4.73
N ARG A 208 10.06 -16.95 -5.35
CA ARG A 208 9.91 -16.99 -6.81
C ARG A 208 8.85 -15.99 -7.21
N GLU A 209 9.20 -15.13 -8.13
CA GLU A 209 8.29 -14.14 -8.69
C GLU A 209 7.02 -14.77 -9.26
N ALA A 210 5.93 -14.04 -9.17
CA ALA A 210 4.61 -14.42 -9.64
C ALA A 210 3.83 -13.18 -10.09
N GLU A 211 2.84 -13.39 -10.93
CA GLU A 211 1.96 -12.32 -11.43
C GLU A 211 0.85 -11.98 -10.43
N SER A 212 0.52 -12.92 -9.53
CA SER A 212 -0.53 -12.76 -8.52
C SER A 212 -0.12 -13.31 -7.17
N ALA A 213 -0.79 -12.84 -6.10
CA ALA A 213 -0.61 -13.35 -4.74
C ALA A 213 -0.92 -14.84 -4.64
N ALA A 214 -1.99 -15.30 -5.30
CA ALA A 214 -2.38 -16.71 -5.32
C ALA A 214 -1.30 -17.59 -5.96
N GLN A 215 -0.78 -17.18 -7.11
CA GLN A 215 0.31 -17.88 -7.82
C GLN A 215 1.60 -17.89 -6.99
N TRP A 216 1.90 -16.77 -6.31
CA TRP A 216 3.07 -16.69 -5.45
C TRP A 216 2.98 -17.70 -4.29
N ILE A 217 1.83 -17.77 -3.62
CA ILE A 217 1.55 -18.72 -2.54
C ILE A 217 1.75 -20.16 -3.02
N GLU A 218 1.22 -20.51 -4.18
CA GLU A 218 1.34 -21.85 -4.75
C GLU A 218 2.79 -22.22 -5.07
N ARG A 219 3.55 -21.30 -5.68
CA ARG A 219 4.94 -21.54 -6.11
C ARG A 219 5.93 -21.63 -4.96
N ASN A 220 5.66 -20.92 -3.84
CA ASN A 220 6.63 -20.74 -2.77
C ASN A 220 6.27 -21.51 -1.48
N ARG A 221 5.11 -22.16 -1.44
CA ARG A 221 4.69 -22.96 -0.29
C ARG A 221 5.59 -24.17 -0.14
N ARG A 222 6.05 -24.42 1.09
CA ARG A 222 6.81 -25.61 1.44
C ARG A 222 5.98 -26.86 1.13
N ARG A 223 6.44 -27.71 0.24
CA ARG A 223 5.82 -29.03 0.04
C ARG A 223 6.05 -29.83 1.32
N PRO A 224 5.02 -30.48 1.88
CA PRO A 224 5.23 -31.43 2.96
C PRO A 224 6.23 -32.46 2.43
N THR A 225 7.37 -32.60 3.10
CA THR A 225 8.27 -33.75 2.86
C THR A 225 7.45 -34.97 3.22
N CYS A 226 7.09 -35.78 2.23
CA CYS A 226 6.60 -37.14 2.50
C CYS A 226 7.77 -37.88 3.16
N GLU A 227 7.78 -37.91 4.49
CA GLU A 227 8.61 -38.87 5.20
C GLU A 227 8.05 -40.26 4.87
N ASN A 228 8.81 -41.02 4.06
CA ASN A 228 8.62 -42.44 3.87
C ASN A 228 9.07 -43.21 5.11
#